data_ed6a8ae627f4fc5de68892ddae8c084f
#
_entry.id   ed6a8ae627f4fc5de68892ddae8c084f
#
_cell.length_a   1.000
_cell.length_b   1.000
_cell.length_c   1.000
_cell.angle_alpha   90.00
_cell.angle_beta   90.00
_cell.angle_gamma   90.00
#
_symmetry.space_group_name_H-M   'P 1'
#
loop_
_entity.id
_entity.type
_entity.pdbx_description
1 polymer ?
#
loop_
_entity_poly.entity_id
_entity_poly.type
_entity_poly.pdbx_seq_one_letter_code
_entity_poly.pdbx_strand_id
1 'polypeptide(L)'
;TGLHIGGAKSSLDIGGLDSPVIKTAKGVPYIPGSSLKGKIRSLLAMQEGAKEIGEESDKLLRLFGCSDSGKEQKTRLIFRDALLDIDKFEEKFKNSELLATKYTEEKFENTIDRLSGKTKGGLRSIERVPAGAVFNFEIVLDEYDSDNIEENKKIMQEAFRLLENDYIGGSGTRGYGHVGIV
;
A
#
# COMPACT_ATOMS: atom_id res chain seq x y z
N THR A 1 9.16 -7.45 0.87
CA THR A 1 9.40 -7.37 2.33
C THR A 1 8.08 -7.41 3.09
N GLY A 2 8.13 -7.50 4.46
CA GLY A 2 6.91 -7.50 5.27
C GLY A 2 6.06 -6.24 5.05
N LEU A 3 4.74 -6.41 4.94
CA LEU A 3 3.81 -5.32 4.59
C LEU A 3 2.95 -4.91 5.79
N HIS A 4 2.93 -3.61 6.08
CA HIS A 4 2.04 -3.01 7.07
C HIS A 4 1.20 -1.89 6.43
N ILE A 5 -0.07 -2.15 6.22
CA ILE A 5 -1.07 -1.10 5.91
C ILE A 5 -2.00 -1.05 7.10
N GLY A 6 -1.96 0.06 7.84
CA GLY A 6 -2.66 0.19 9.12
C GLY A 6 -4.18 0.05 9.00
N GLY A 7 -4.75 -0.75 9.89
CA GLY A 7 -6.19 -0.89 10.10
C GLY A 7 -6.67 -0.11 11.32
N ALA A 8 -7.97 -0.05 11.50
CA ALA A 8 -8.56 0.51 12.70
C ALA A 8 -8.29 -0.40 13.91
N LYS A 9 -7.92 0.18 15.04
CA LYS A 9 -7.88 -0.56 16.30
C LYS A 9 -9.30 -0.90 16.72
N SER A 10 -9.53 -2.16 17.12
CA SER A 10 -10.78 -2.51 17.80
C SER A 10 -10.78 -1.93 19.20
N SER A 11 -11.84 -1.21 19.55
CA SER A 11 -12.03 -0.69 20.92
C SER A 11 -12.20 -1.78 21.97
N LEU A 12 -12.36 -3.03 21.57
CA LEU A 12 -12.57 -4.18 22.43
C LEU A 12 -11.28 -4.98 22.71
N ASP A 13 -10.17 -4.68 22.02
CA ASP A 13 -8.88 -5.35 22.20
C ASP A 13 -8.07 -4.72 23.34
N ILE A 14 -8.43 -5.08 24.58
CA ILE A 14 -7.61 -4.76 25.76
C ILE A 14 -6.38 -5.69 25.72
N GLY A 15 -5.20 -5.12 25.40
CA GLY A 15 -3.95 -5.89 25.27
C GLY A 15 -3.66 -6.43 23.88
N GLY A 16 -4.43 -5.98 22.87
CA GLY A 16 -4.17 -6.29 21.46
C GLY A 16 -2.96 -5.56 20.86
N LEU A 17 -2.69 -5.83 19.60
CA LEU A 17 -1.57 -5.25 18.83
C LEU A 17 -1.63 -3.72 18.82
N ASP A 18 -0.47 -3.06 19.00
CA ASP A 18 -0.39 -1.59 18.97
C ASP A 18 -0.72 -1.03 17.59
N SER A 19 -0.34 -1.76 16.54
CA SER A 19 -0.54 -1.35 15.16
C SER A 19 -1.01 -2.54 14.31
N PRO A 20 -2.33 -2.78 14.23
CA PRO A 20 -2.89 -3.86 13.41
C PRO A 20 -2.85 -3.51 11.92
N VAL A 21 -2.78 -4.53 11.04
CA VAL A 21 -3.00 -4.37 9.60
C VAL A 21 -4.49 -4.34 9.28
N ILE A 22 -4.83 -3.72 8.16
CA ILE A 22 -6.19 -3.73 7.63
C ILE A 22 -6.58 -5.14 7.15
N LYS A 23 -7.79 -5.56 7.52
CA LYS A 23 -8.33 -6.90 7.23
C LYS A 23 -9.77 -6.80 6.79
N THR A 24 -10.19 -7.77 6.00
CA THR A 24 -11.61 -8.01 5.72
C THR A 24 -12.35 -8.47 6.99
N ALA A 25 -13.68 -8.52 6.94
CA ALA A 25 -14.50 -9.08 8.01
C ALA A 25 -14.18 -10.55 8.36
N LYS A 26 -13.51 -11.27 7.46
CA LYS A 26 -13.04 -12.65 7.67
C LYS A 26 -11.64 -12.73 8.27
N GLY A 27 -11.03 -11.59 8.65
CA GLY A 27 -9.68 -11.53 9.20
C GLY A 27 -8.55 -11.68 8.17
N VAL A 28 -8.84 -11.63 6.88
CA VAL A 28 -7.85 -11.75 5.81
C VAL A 28 -7.29 -10.37 5.46
N PRO A 29 -5.95 -10.17 5.50
CA PRO A 29 -5.34 -8.91 5.08
C PRO A 29 -5.58 -8.63 3.60
N TYR A 30 -5.66 -7.35 3.26
CA TYR A 30 -5.74 -6.91 1.87
C TYR A 30 -5.06 -5.55 1.70
N ILE A 31 -4.77 -5.18 0.46
CA ILE A 31 -4.27 -3.84 0.12
C ILE A 31 -5.45 -3.02 -0.42
N PRO A 32 -5.90 -1.97 0.27
CA PRO A 32 -6.98 -1.13 -0.23
C PRO A 32 -6.65 -0.52 -1.60
N GLY A 33 -7.59 -0.54 -2.53
CA GLY A 33 -7.45 0.12 -3.83
C GLY A 33 -7.14 1.60 -3.70
N SER A 34 -7.67 2.27 -2.67
CA SER A 34 -7.35 3.65 -2.34
C SER A 34 -5.88 3.86 -1.96
N SER A 35 -5.28 2.91 -1.25
CA SER A 35 -3.85 2.95 -0.89
C SER A 35 -2.96 2.79 -2.13
N LEU A 36 -3.30 1.86 -3.03
CA LEU A 36 -2.61 1.69 -4.31
C LEU A 36 -2.74 2.94 -5.18
N LYS A 37 -3.98 3.43 -5.37
CA LYS A 37 -4.26 4.63 -6.17
C LYS A 37 -3.51 5.85 -5.66
N GLY A 38 -3.60 6.10 -4.35
CA GLY A 38 -2.94 7.25 -3.73
C GLY A 38 -1.42 7.19 -3.83
N LYS A 39 -0.83 6.02 -3.58
CA LYS A 39 0.62 5.83 -3.68
C LYS A 39 1.13 6.00 -5.10
N ILE A 40 0.51 5.34 -6.06
CA ILE A 40 0.88 5.42 -7.48
C ILE A 40 0.75 6.86 -7.99
N ARG A 41 -0.37 7.56 -7.70
CA ARG A 41 -0.54 8.97 -8.05
C ARG A 41 0.57 9.85 -7.47
N SER A 42 0.86 9.67 -6.18
CA SER A 42 1.92 10.43 -5.49
C SER A 42 3.29 10.22 -6.13
N LEU A 43 3.65 9.01 -6.51
CA LEU A 43 4.93 8.71 -7.16
C LEU A 43 5.05 9.38 -8.52
N LEU A 44 4.00 9.31 -9.34
CA LEU A 44 3.98 9.98 -10.65
C LEU A 44 4.01 11.51 -10.50
N ALA A 45 3.24 12.07 -9.57
CA ALA A 45 3.23 13.50 -9.30
C ALA A 45 4.62 14.01 -8.84
N MET A 46 5.28 13.27 -7.95
CA MET A 46 6.65 13.59 -7.53
C MET A 46 7.64 13.53 -8.69
N GLN A 47 7.49 12.56 -9.60
CA GLN A 47 8.34 12.45 -10.79
C GLN A 47 8.17 13.65 -11.73
N GLU A 48 6.95 14.19 -11.85
CA GLU A 48 6.66 15.41 -12.61
C GLU A 48 7.10 16.70 -11.89
N GLY A 49 7.45 16.61 -10.60
CA GLY A 49 7.82 17.76 -9.76
C GLY A 49 6.65 18.55 -9.21
N ALA A 50 5.42 17.99 -9.25
CA ALA A 50 4.24 18.59 -8.63
C ALA A 50 4.41 18.65 -7.11
N LYS A 51 4.03 19.77 -6.49
CA LYS A 51 4.14 19.99 -5.04
C LYS A 51 2.87 19.68 -4.29
N GLU A 52 1.73 19.83 -4.95
CA GLU A 52 0.40 19.61 -4.39
C GLU A 52 -0.50 18.86 -5.37
N ILE A 53 -1.55 18.21 -4.84
CA ILE A 53 -2.61 17.59 -5.65
C ILE A 53 -3.32 18.70 -6.43
N GLY A 54 -3.51 18.50 -7.74
CA GLY A 54 -4.07 19.52 -8.64
C GLY A 54 -3.03 20.37 -9.39
N GLU A 55 -1.73 20.20 -9.04
CA GLU A 55 -0.60 20.77 -9.81
C GLU A 55 0.01 19.74 -10.78
N GLU A 56 -0.49 18.49 -10.77
CA GLU A 56 -0.06 17.47 -11.72
C GLU A 56 -0.42 17.89 -13.16
N SER A 57 0.24 17.26 -14.10
CA SER A 57 -0.09 17.45 -15.53
C SER A 57 -1.54 17.08 -15.84
N ASP A 58 -2.11 17.67 -16.88
CA ASP A 58 -3.47 17.37 -17.37
C ASP A 58 -3.65 15.87 -17.65
N LYS A 59 -2.58 15.17 -18.01
CA LYS A 59 -2.59 13.71 -18.22
C LYS A 59 -2.85 12.96 -16.93
N LEU A 60 -2.16 13.30 -15.85
CA LEU A 60 -2.36 12.68 -14.55
C LEU A 60 -3.72 13.07 -13.95
N LEU A 61 -4.13 14.34 -14.07
CA LEU A 61 -5.44 14.78 -13.62
C LEU A 61 -6.56 14.01 -14.33
N ARG A 62 -6.44 13.76 -15.64
CA ARG A 62 -7.39 12.96 -16.40
C ARG A 62 -7.39 11.49 -15.97
N LEU A 63 -6.22 10.87 -15.77
CA LEU A 63 -6.13 9.47 -15.34
C LEU A 63 -6.69 9.25 -13.94
N PHE A 64 -6.27 10.05 -12.98
CA PHE A 64 -6.59 9.84 -11.57
C PHE A 64 -7.84 10.58 -11.10
N GLY A 65 -8.30 11.56 -11.88
CA GLY A 65 -9.40 12.43 -11.54
C GLY A 65 -8.97 13.65 -10.72
N CYS A 66 -9.76 14.72 -10.81
CA CYS A 66 -9.60 15.93 -10.02
C CYS A 66 -10.98 16.46 -9.64
N SER A 67 -11.15 16.88 -8.40
CA SER A 67 -12.37 17.49 -7.87
C SER A 67 -12.22 18.99 -7.59
N ASP A 68 -11.04 19.57 -7.89
CA ASP A 68 -10.79 20.98 -7.64
C ASP A 68 -11.61 21.85 -8.58
N SER A 69 -12.18 22.92 -8.03
CA SER A 69 -13.03 23.85 -8.78
C SER A 69 -12.30 24.44 -10.00
N GLY A 70 -12.90 24.27 -11.16
CA GLY A 70 -12.35 24.72 -12.46
C GLY A 70 -11.33 23.75 -13.10
N LYS A 71 -11.06 22.62 -12.46
CA LYS A 71 -10.19 21.53 -12.99
C LYS A 71 -10.86 20.16 -12.86
N GLU A 72 -12.17 20.10 -12.72
CA GLU A 72 -12.89 18.86 -12.50
C GLU A 72 -12.62 17.86 -13.63
N GLN A 73 -12.10 16.71 -13.27
CA GLN A 73 -11.82 15.61 -14.19
C GLN A 73 -12.36 14.30 -13.61
N LYS A 74 -13.16 13.58 -14.39
CA LYS A 74 -13.57 12.23 -14.05
C LYS A 74 -12.38 11.30 -14.21
N THR A 75 -12.11 10.49 -13.19
CA THR A 75 -11.02 9.47 -13.26
C THR A 75 -11.27 8.47 -14.41
N ARG A 76 -10.18 8.04 -15.05
CA ARG A 76 -10.16 6.91 -15.99
C ARG A 76 -9.82 5.59 -15.31
N LEU A 77 -9.28 5.66 -14.10
CA LEU A 77 -8.75 4.49 -13.39
C LEU A 77 -9.66 4.08 -12.23
N ILE A 78 -10.02 2.81 -12.20
CA ILE A 78 -10.70 2.19 -11.06
C ILE A 78 -9.73 1.19 -10.44
N PHE A 79 -9.34 1.44 -9.20
CA PHE A 79 -8.49 0.56 -8.41
C PHE A 79 -9.36 -0.30 -7.50
N ARG A 80 -9.30 -1.60 -7.65
CA ARG A 80 -9.95 -2.53 -6.74
C ARG A 80 -9.04 -2.87 -5.58
N ASP A 81 -9.62 -3.36 -4.48
CA ASP A 81 -8.83 -3.89 -3.37
C ASP A 81 -8.04 -5.12 -3.83
N ALA A 82 -6.75 -5.15 -3.52
CA ALA A 82 -5.92 -6.28 -3.82
C ALA A 82 -6.03 -7.31 -2.70
N LEU A 83 -6.65 -8.44 -3.02
CA LEU A 83 -6.92 -9.51 -2.06
C LEU A 83 -5.73 -10.44 -1.93
N LEU A 84 -5.46 -10.90 -0.70
CA LEU A 84 -4.45 -11.92 -0.44
C LEU A 84 -4.80 -13.21 -1.20
N ASP A 85 -3.84 -13.75 -1.93
CA ASP A 85 -3.92 -15.08 -2.53
C ASP A 85 -3.75 -16.13 -1.42
N ILE A 86 -4.89 -16.60 -0.90
CA ILE A 86 -4.94 -17.51 0.26
C ILE A 86 -4.25 -18.83 -0.05
N ASP A 87 -4.45 -19.38 -1.25
CA ASP A 87 -3.91 -20.68 -1.64
C ASP A 87 -2.38 -20.63 -1.69
N LYS A 88 -1.81 -19.62 -2.34
CA LYS A 88 -0.35 -19.40 -2.35
C LYS A 88 0.19 -19.08 -0.96
N PHE A 89 -0.58 -18.35 -0.16
CA PHE A 89 -0.17 -18.05 1.21
C PHE A 89 -0.10 -19.32 2.05
N GLU A 90 -1.15 -20.15 2.04
CA GLU A 90 -1.21 -21.39 2.80
C GLU A 90 -0.13 -22.38 2.32
N GLU A 91 0.10 -22.51 1.01
CA GLU A 91 1.20 -23.33 0.48
C GLU A 91 2.56 -22.90 1.05
N LYS A 92 2.82 -21.59 1.04
CA LYS A 92 4.14 -21.04 1.44
C LYS A 92 4.36 -21.04 2.94
N PHE A 93 3.33 -20.78 3.73
CA PHE A 93 3.45 -20.54 5.19
C PHE A 93 2.83 -21.64 6.06
N LYS A 94 2.38 -22.76 5.48
CA LYS A 94 1.65 -23.85 6.15
C LYS A 94 2.28 -24.33 7.48
N ASN A 95 3.60 -24.31 7.57
CA ASN A 95 4.33 -24.80 8.74
C ASN A 95 5.16 -23.70 9.42
N SER A 96 4.79 -22.43 9.21
CA SER A 96 5.53 -21.31 9.80
C SER A 96 5.13 -21.12 11.26
N GLU A 97 6.06 -21.32 12.18
CA GLU A 97 5.90 -21.01 13.60
C GLU A 97 6.00 -19.49 13.90
N LEU A 98 6.34 -18.68 12.88
CA LEU A 98 6.53 -17.23 13.02
C LEU A 98 5.24 -16.43 12.85
N LEU A 99 4.14 -17.06 12.46
CA LEU A 99 2.86 -16.38 12.32
C LEU A 99 2.21 -16.18 13.70
N ALA A 100 1.93 -14.92 14.03
CA ALA A 100 1.19 -14.57 15.25
C ALA A 100 -0.33 -14.76 15.07
N THR A 101 -0.83 -14.63 13.86
CA THR A 101 -2.21 -14.94 13.46
C THR A 101 -2.19 -15.82 12.20
N LYS A 102 -3.37 -16.22 11.71
CA LYS A 102 -3.44 -17.06 10.49
C LYS A 102 -2.68 -16.49 9.28
N TYR A 103 -2.60 -15.15 9.17
CA TYR A 103 -2.05 -14.49 7.97
C TYR A 103 -1.00 -13.41 8.27
N THR A 104 -0.63 -13.23 9.52
CA THR A 104 0.25 -12.13 9.91
C THR A 104 1.31 -12.56 10.92
N GLU A 105 2.43 -11.88 10.90
CA GLU A 105 3.49 -11.96 11.89
C GLU A 105 3.49 -10.70 12.77
N GLU A 106 4.04 -10.81 13.96
CA GLU A 106 4.24 -9.71 14.89
C GLU A 106 5.72 -9.34 14.95
N LYS A 107 6.00 -8.05 14.79
CA LYS A 107 7.35 -7.51 14.96
C LYS A 107 7.37 -6.52 16.10
N PHE A 108 8.31 -6.71 17.02
CA PHE A 108 8.56 -5.79 18.11
C PHE A 108 9.58 -4.73 17.70
N GLU A 109 9.26 -3.46 17.95
CA GLU A 109 10.16 -2.33 17.74
C GLU A 109 10.31 -1.53 19.02
N ASN A 110 11.51 -1.04 19.27
CA ASN A 110 11.81 -0.16 20.39
C ASN A 110 12.50 1.12 19.89
N THR A 111 12.33 2.21 20.63
CA THR A 111 13.04 3.46 20.38
C THR A 111 14.28 3.51 21.28
N ILE A 112 15.43 3.70 20.64
CA ILE A 112 16.72 3.85 21.33
C ILE A 112 17.13 5.30 21.26
N ASP A 113 17.48 5.90 22.40
CA ASP A 113 18.13 7.19 22.47
C ASP A 113 19.54 7.07 21.90
N ARG A 114 19.81 7.81 20.84
CA ARG A 114 21.07 7.67 20.07
C ARG A 114 22.31 8.15 20.83
N LEU A 115 22.13 9.02 21.82
CA LEU A 115 23.25 9.57 22.60
C LEU A 115 23.58 8.68 23.79
N SER A 116 22.57 8.22 24.51
CA SER A 116 22.74 7.40 25.71
C SER A 116 22.78 5.90 25.44
N GLY A 117 22.33 5.44 24.26
CA GLY A 117 22.16 4.03 23.94
C GLY A 117 21.05 3.32 24.70
N LYS A 118 20.31 4.04 25.54
CA LYS A 118 19.23 3.49 26.36
C LYS A 118 17.91 3.47 25.60
N THR A 119 17.06 2.51 25.93
CA THR A 119 15.69 2.45 25.41
C THR A 119 14.90 3.66 25.90
N LYS A 120 14.18 4.35 25.01
CA LYS A 120 13.34 5.50 25.29
C LYS A 120 11.91 5.17 24.87
N GLY A 121 11.06 4.90 25.82
CA GLY A 121 9.66 4.50 25.59
C GLY A 121 9.44 3.00 25.69
N GLY A 122 8.19 2.56 25.44
CA GLY A 122 7.78 1.16 25.50
C GLY A 122 8.13 0.37 24.23
N LEU A 123 8.18 -0.93 24.38
CA LEU A 123 8.17 -1.87 23.29
C LEU A 123 6.82 -1.75 22.55
N ARG A 124 6.86 -1.63 21.24
CA ARG A 124 5.67 -1.54 20.38
C ARG A 124 5.57 -2.80 19.54
N SER A 125 4.40 -3.38 19.49
CA SER A 125 4.12 -4.49 18.61
C SER A 125 3.49 -3.99 17.31
N ILE A 126 4.05 -4.41 16.17
CA ILE A 126 3.60 -4.06 14.84
C ILE A 126 3.21 -5.33 14.12
N GLU A 127 1.93 -5.42 13.76
CA GLU A 127 1.46 -6.48 12.89
C GLU A 127 1.85 -6.20 11.46
N ARG A 128 2.26 -7.23 10.71
CA ARG A 128 2.52 -7.14 9.29
C ARG A 128 2.24 -8.44 8.56
N VAL A 129 1.92 -8.36 7.30
CA VAL A 129 1.86 -9.53 6.42
C VAL A 129 3.29 -9.95 6.11
N PRO A 130 3.65 -11.23 6.23
CA PRO A 130 5.01 -11.69 6.04
C PRO A 130 5.52 -11.51 4.61
N ALA A 131 6.83 -11.39 4.47
CA ALA A 131 7.49 -11.25 3.17
C ALA A 131 7.21 -12.45 2.26
N GLY A 132 6.83 -12.16 1.01
CA GLY A 132 6.53 -13.17 0.00
C GLY A 132 5.07 -13.62 -0.03
N ALA A 133 4.19 -12.96 0.72
CA ALA A 133 2.76 -13.04 0.48
C ALA A 133 2.42 -12.44 -0.89
N VAL A 134 1.44 -13.01 -1.57
CA VAL A 134 0.97 -12.58 -2.90
C VAL A 134 -0.40 -11.96 -2.78
N PHE A 135 -0.60 -10.83 -3.44
CA PHE A 135 -1.88 -10.15 -3.52
C PHE A 135 -2.30 -10.04 -4.98
N ASN A 136 -3.53 -10.42 -5.27
CA ASN A 136 -4.12 -10.27 -6.59
C ASN A 136 -4.75 -8.89 -6.70
N PHE A 137 -4.25 -8.03 -7.60
CA PHE A 137 -4.80 -6.70 -7.82
C PHE A 137 -5.42 -6.58 -9.21
N GLU A 138 -6.40 -5.68 -9.34
CA GLU A 138 -7.08 -5.35 -10.57
C GLU A 138 -7.21 -3.84 -10.70
N ILE A 139 -6.82 -3.31 -11.86
CA ILE A 139 -6.99 -1.91 -12.23
C ILE A 139 -7.73 -1.87 -13.56
N VAL A 140 -8.88 -1.19 -13.58
CA VAL A 140 -9.66 -0.97 -14.81
C VAL A 140 -9.29 0.40 -15.35
N LEU A 141 -8.99 0.47 -16.64
CA LEU A 141 -8.79 1.71 -17.38
C LEU A 141 -10.00 1.93 -18.30
N ASP A 142 -10.80 2.95 -18.02
CA ASP A 142 -11.86 3.43 -18.89
C ASP A 142 -11.24 4.20 -20.06
N GLU A 143 -11.67 3.88 -21.27
CA GLU A 143 -11.20 4.52 -22.51
C GLU A 143 -12.32 5.34 -23.13
N TYR A 144 -12.00 6.54 -23.57
CA TYR A 144 -12.89 7.44 -24.33
C TYR A 144 -12.24 7.79 -25.66
N ASP A 145 -13.04 8.11 -26.68
CA ASP A 145 -12.57 8.41 -28.04
C ASP A 145 -11.47 9.49 -28.10
N SER A 146 -11.44 10.39 -27.12
CA SER A 146 -10.44 11.46 -27.00
C SER A 146 -9.15 11.04 -26.31
N ASP A 147 -9.06 9.83 -25.76
CA ASP A 147 -7.94 9.40 -24.95
C ASP A 147 -6.83 8.75 -25.81
N ASN A 148 -5.59 8.99 -25.44
CA ASN A 148 -4.45 8.27 -26.00
C ASN A 148 -4.14 7.04 -25.16
N ILE A 149 -4.67 5.90 -25.55
CA ILE A 149 -4.59 4.63 -24.82
C ILE A 149 -3.14 4.19 -24.63
N GLU A 150 -2.31 4.30 -25.67
CA GLU A 150 -0.91 3.88 -25.58
C GLU A 150 -0.09 4.78 -24.63
N GLU A 151 -0.43 6.07 -24.55
CA GLU A 151 0.17 6.97 -23.56
C GLU A 151 -0.26 6.60 -22.13
N ASN A 152 -1.55 6.34 -21.92
CA ASN A 152 -2.09 5.92 -20.63
C ASN A 152 -1.44 4.61 -20.14
N LYS A 153 -1.28 3.63 -21.01
CA LYS A 153 -0.57 2.37 -20.71
C LYS A 153 0.88 2.61 -20.31
N LYS A 154 1.61 3.47 -21.03
CA LYS A 154 3.01 3.82 -20.69
C LYS A 154 3.11 4.50 -19.32
N ILE A 155 2.19 5.40 -19.00
CA ILE A 155 2.14 6.04 -17.67
C ILE A 155 1.92 4.97 -16.59
N MET A 156 1.04 4.00 -16.80
CA MET A 156 0.79 2.94 -15.83
C MET A 156 1.99 1.97 -15.70
N GLN A 157 2.69 1.66 -16.78
CA GLN A 157 3.92 0.87 -16.72
C GLN A 157 5.00 1.59 -15.90
N GLU A 158 5.16 2.89 -16.13
CA GLU A 158 6.09 3.71 -15.35
C GLU A 158 5.67 3.78 -13.87
N ALA A 159 4.37 3.90 -13.59
CA ALA A 159 3.83 3.87 -12.24
C ALA A 159 4.18 2.58 -11.49
N PHE A 160 4.08 1.44 -12.15
CA PHE A 160 4.46 0.15 -11.58
C PHE A 160 5.96 0.07 -11.31
N ARG A 161 6.79 0.52 -12.25
CA ARG A 161 8.25 0.60 -12.05
C ARG A 161 8.63 1.47 -10.87
N LEU A 162 7.95 2.62 -10.69
CA LEU A 162 8.17 3.50 -9.55
C LEU A 162 7.75 2.84 -8.24
N LEU A 163 6.62 2.12 -8.22
CA LEU A 163 6.14 1.42 -7.04
C LEU A 163 7.09 0.31 -6.61
N GLU A 164 7.66 -0.44 -7.56
CA GLU A 164 8.66 -1.49 -7.27
C GLU A 164 9.96 -0.92 -6.71
N ASN A 165 10.33 0.31 -7.07
CA ASN A 165 11.52 0.99 -6.53
C ASN A 165 11.26 1.77 -5.24
N ASP A 166 10.01 1.76 -4.76
CA ASP A 166 9.62 2.44 -3.53
C ASP A 166 8.94 1.43 -2.57
N TYR A 167 7.90 1.84 -1.88
CA TYR A 167 7.17 0.99 -0.93
C TYR A 167 5.70 1.37 -0.89
N ILE A 168 4.87 0.47 -0.36
CA ILE A 168 3.47 0.76 -0.01
C ILE A 168 3.24 0.52 1.47
N GLY A 169 2.36 1.33 2.08
CA GLY A 169 2.03 1.25 3.51
C GLY A 169 3.02 1.98 4.41
N GLY A 170 3.01 1.63 5.69
CA GLY A 170 3.82 2.27 6.72
C GLY A 170 5.24 1.73 6.80
N SER A 171 6.12 2.52 7.42
CA SER A 171 7.51 2.14 7.75
C SER A 171 8.40 1.77 6.55
N GLY A 172 8.09 2.28 5.36
CA GLY A 172 8.83 1.96 4.14
C GLY A 172 10.31 2.30 4.21
N THR A 173 10.68 3.47 4.71
CA THR A 173 12.10 3.86 4.91
C THR A 173 12.84 2.99 5.93
N ARG A 174 12.11 2.12 6.65
CA ARG A 174 12.67 1.12 7.58
C ARG A 174 12.57 -0.31 7.02
N GLY A 175 12.33 -0.44 5.72
CA GLY A 175 12.37 -1.71 4.98
C GLY A 175 11.06 -2.48 4.93
N TYR A 176 9.89 -1.82 5.13
CA TYR A 176 8.59 -2.45 4.95
C TYR A 176 8.01 -2.11 3.57
N GLY A 177 7.10 -2.95 3.11
CA GLY A 177 6.22 -2.64 1.99
C GLY A 177 6.88 -2.59 0.61
N HIS A 178 8.12 -3.07 0.45
CA HIS A 178 8.70 -3.26 -0.87
C HIS A 178 7.99 -4.42 -1.56
N VAL A 179 7.45 -4.18 -2.73
CA VAL A 179 6.65 -5.11 -3.54
C VAL A 179 7.29 -5.33 -4.90
N GLY A 180 7.03 -6.47 -5.52
CA GLY A 180 7.31 -6.76 -6.92
C GLY A 180 5.99 -7.07 -7.63
N ILE A 181 5.88 -6.69 -8.88
CA ILE A 181 4.71 -6.91 -9.74
C ILE A 181 5.06 -8.00 -10.76
N VAL A 182 4.23 -9.05 -10.81
CA VAL A 182 4.45 -10.23 -11.66
C VAL A 182 3.20 -10.54 -12.47
#